data_ff1943fc0b8a69adbed95f4f5518ea3a
#
_entry.id   ff1943fc0b8a69adbed95f4f5518ea3a
#
_cell.length_a   1.000
_cell.length_b   1.000
_cell.length_c   1.000
_cell.angle_alpha   90.00
_cell.angle_beta   90.00
_cell.angle_gamma   90.00
#
_symmetry.space_group_name_H-M   'P 1'
#
loop_
_entity.id
_entity.type
_entity.pdbx_description
1 polymer ?
#
loop_
_entity_poly.entity_id
_entity_poly.type
_entity_poly.pdbx_seq_one_letter_code
_entity_poly.pdbx_strand_id
1 'polypeptide(L)'
;MVNKRRIGITTRIVNAKGYEEKRDALSQNWVKFLEIENIIPILIPNNLSDTSSYLEEMSIDGIILSGGDNIGDNKDRDNTEKQIIQFGIDNKLPIFGVCRGMQVLNKFFDGKINSNKNNDHVSRDHEVVILKEIIFNLLNQDRIIVNSYHQNIINHDDVGKSLVSFAIHKKDNTVEGFIHKNLPIMGVMWHPERDQNDIILKKFLENKLS
;
A
#
# COMPACT_ATOMS: atom_id res chain seq x y z
N MET A 1 -3.89 8.12 29.36
CA MET A 1 -3.09 7.36 28.38
C MET A 1 -3.59 7.70 26.99
N VAL A 2 -2.75 8.16 26.07
CA VAL A 2 -3.15 8.38 24.67
C VAL A 2 -3.40 6.99 24.07
N ASN A 3 -4.62 6.76 23.57
CA ASN A 3 -4.96 5.48 22.92
C ASN A 3 -4.10 5.36 21.65
N LYS A 4 -3.29 4.32 21.55
CA LYS A 4 -2.49 4.06 20.34
C LYS A 4 -3.40 3.63 19.21
N ARG A 5 -3.16 4.13 18.01
CA ARG A 5 -3.88 3.70 16.81
C ARG A 5 -3.53 2.25 16.46
N ARG A 6 -4.51 1.52 16.00
CA ARG A 6 -4.41 0.10 15.62
C ARG A 6 -4.56 -0.01 14.11
N ILE A 7 -3.47 -0.27 13.42
CA ILE A 7 -3.48 -0.36 11.95
C ILE A 7 -3.42 -1.81 11.52
N GLY A 8 -4.48 -2.23 10.83
CA GLY A 8 -4.52 -3.53 10.17
C GLY A 8 -3.53 -3.57 9.01
N ILE A 9 -2.68 -4.60 8.95
CA ILE A 9 -1.71 -4.76 7.87
C ILE A 9 -1.81 -6.15 7.26
N THR A 10 -1.90 -6.22 5.93
CA THR A 10 -1.98 -7.49 5.20
C THR A 10 -0.64 -8.21 5.18
N THR A 11 -0.68 -9.54 5.17
CA THR A 11 0.49 -10.40 5.12
C THR A 11 0.65 -11.06 3.75
N ARG A 12 1.87 -11.35 3.34
CA ARG A 12 2.14 -12.22 2.18
C ARG A 12 2.04 -13.67 2.57
N ILE A 13 1.78 -14.54 1.60
CA ILE A 13 1.83 -15.99 1.80
C ILE A 13 3.19 -16.50 1.34
N VAL A 14 3.88 -17.23 2.22
CA VAL A 14 5.15 -17.91 1.92
C VAL A 14 5.03 -19.39 2.23
N ASN A 15 5.75 -20.22 1.47
CA ASN A 15 5.83 -21.66 1.74
C ASN A 15 6.96 -21.98 2.71
N ALA A 16 6.72 -22.89 3.63
CA ALA A 16 7.77 -23.44 4.48
C ALA A 16 8.81 -24.19 3.63
N LYS A 17 10.07 -24.15 4.07
CA LYS A 17 11.13 -24.95 3.42
C LYS A 17 11.07 -26.39 3.93
N GLY A 18 11.04 -27.34 3.01
CA GLY A 18 11.17 -28.78 3.33
C GLY A 18 9.88 -29.54 3.60
N TYR A 19 8.75 -28.88 3.68
CA TYR A 19 7.43 -29.51 3.82
C TYR A 19 6.31 -28.56 3.33
N GLU A 20 5.13 -29.15 3.07
CA GLU A 20 3.99 -28.43 2.51
C GLU A 20 3.23 -27.69 3.61
N GLU A 21 3.51 -26.40 3.80
CA GLU A 21 2.82 -25.52 4.72
C GLU A 21 2.88 -24.08 4.21
N LYS A 22 1.71 -23.43 4.08
CA LYS A 22 1.61 -22.00 3.81
C LYS A 22 1.69 -21.23 5.12
N ARG A 23 2.40 -20.11 5.11
CA ARG A 23 2.56 -19.20 6.25
C ARG A 23 2.29 -17.78 5.85
N ASP A 24 1.66 -17.06 6.74
CA ASP A 24 1.56 -15.61 6.64
C ASP A 24 2.86 -14.96 7.13
N ALA A 25 3.38 -14.02 6.34
CA ALA A 25 4.64 -13.34 6.63
C ALA A 25 4.55 -11.84 6.37
N LEU A 26 5.22 -11.07 7.21
CA LEU A 26 5.38 -9.62 7.09
C LEU A 26 6.85 -9.24 7.25
N SER A 27 7.33 -8.26 6.47
CA SER A 27 8.66 -7.69 6.68
C SER A 27 8.74 -7.03 8.06
N GLN A 28 9.81 -7.32 8.81
CA GLN A 28 10.05 -6.71 10.12
C GLN A 28 10.21 -5.17 10.04
N ASN A 29 10.53 -4.62 8.86
CA ASN A 29 10.61 -3.19 8.66
C ASN A 29 9.26 -2.49 8.92
N TRP A 30 8.14 -3.15 8.61
CA TRP A 30 6.81 -2.64 8.94
C TRP A 30 6.60 -2.46 10.43
N VAL A 31 6.99 -3.47 11.21
CA VAL A 31 6.84 -3.42 12.68
C VAL A 31 7.67 -2.27 13.24
N LYS A 32 8.92 -2.13 12.80
CA LYS A 32 9.81 -1.03 13.22
C LYS A 32 9.25 0.34 12.86
N PHE A 33 8.78 0.51 11.61
CA PHE A 33 8.20 1.76 11.13
C PHE A 33 6.97 2.16 11.97
N LEU A 34 6.02 1.24 12.15
CA LEU A 34 4.79 1.51 12.89
C LEU A 34 5.03 1.75 14.38
N GLU A 35 6.01 1.07 14.97
CA GLU A 35 6.38 1.27 16.38
C GLU A 35 6.98 2.67 16.61
N ILE A 36 7.84 3.17 15.70
CA ILE A 36 8.39 4.53 15.74
C ILE A 36 7.24 5.56 15.69
N GLU A 37 6.21 5.31 14.90
CA GLU A 37 5.03 6.18 14.79
C GLU A 37 4.01 5.96 15.92
N ASN A 38 4.36 5.19 16.95
CA ASN A 38 3.50 4.88 18.11
C ASN A 38 2.16 4.19 17.71
N ILE A 39 2.22 3.36 16.66
CA ILE A 39 1.08 2.61 16.11
C ILE A 39 1.21 1.14 16.52
N ILE A 40 0.07 0.48 16.80
CA ILE A 40 0.00 -0.95 17.04
C ILE A 40 -0.30 -1.65 15.70
N PRO A 41 0.60 -2.46 15.15
CA PRO A 41 0.31 -3.26 13.98
C PRO A 41 -0.59 -4.45 14.33
N ILE A 42 -1.72 -4.57 13.64
CA ILE A 42 -2.60 -5.73 13.69
C ILE A 42 -2.40 -6.53 12.41
N LEU A 43 -1.73 -7.66 12.50
CA LEU A 43 -1.51 -8.51 11.34
C LEU A 43 -2.83 -9.17 10.94
N ILE A 44 -3.22 -9.02 9.67
CA ILE A 44 -4.45 -9.61 9.15
C ILE A 44 -4.07 -10.94 8.48
N PRO A 45 -4.51 -12.08 9.03
CA PRO A 45 -4.29 -13.39 8.43
C PRO A 45 -5.02 -13.51 7.10
N ASN A 46 -4.42 -14.29 6.18
CA ASN A 46 -5.14 -14.70 4.98
C ASN A 46 -6.10 -15.86 5.30
N ASN A 47 -7.06 -16.09 4.40
CA ASN A 47 -7.98 -17.24 4.47
C ASN A 47 -8.85 -17.28 5.75
N LEU A 48 -9.22 -16.11 6.29
CA LEU A 48 -10.23 -16.02 7.34
C LEU A 48 -11.61 -16.37 6.77
N SER A 49 -12.43 -17.07 7.54
CA SER A 49 -13.83 -17.38 7.17
C SER A 49 -14.71 -16.13 7.18
N ASP A 50 -14.43 -15.20 8.08
CA ASP A 50 -15.10 -13.90 8.21
C ASP A 50 -14.07 -12.81 8.50
N THR A 51 -13.59 -12.17 7.44
CA THR A 51 -12.61 -11.09 7.53
C THR A 51 -13.21 -9.85 8.20
N SER A 52 -14.49 -9.54 7.94
CA SER A 52 -15.14 -8.34 8.49
C SER A 52 -15.27 -8.43 10.00
N SER A 53 -15.79 -9.54 10.51
CA SER A 53 -15.91 -9.78 11.96
C SER A 53 -14.53 -9.70 12.66
N TYR A 54 -13.49 -10.27 12.05
CA TYR A 54 -12.13 -10.17 12.57
C TYR A 54 -11.66 -8.71 12.69
N LEU A 55 -11.87 -7.90 11.65
CA LEU A 55 -11.44 -6.50 11.64
C LEU A 55 -12.21 -5.64 12.65
N GLU A 56 -13.51 -5.90 12.84
CA GLU A 56 -14.35 -5.25 13.85
C GLU A 56 -13.85 -5.56 15.27
N GLU A 57 -13.66 -6.84 15.60
CA GLU A 57 -13.16 -7.29 16.89
C GLU A 57 -11.76 -6.75 17.21
N MET A 58 -10.90 -6.63 16.18
CA MET A 58 -9.59 -6.02 16.35
C MET A 58 -9.66 -4.50 16.51
N SER A 59 -10.81 -3.86 16.27
CA SER A 59 -11.03 -2.41 16.43
C SER A 59 -9.96 -1.60 15.73
N ILE A 60 -9.75 -1.83 14.41
CA ILE A 60 -8.73 -1.16 13.64
C ILE A 60 -9.13 0.28 13.27
N ASP A 61 -8.15 1.17 13.25
CA ASP A 61 -8.31 2.60 12.92
C ASP A 61 -7.87 2.93 11.48
N GLY A 62 -7.37 1.95 10.74
CA GLY A 62 -6.92 2.11 9.37
C GLY A 62 -6.27 0.83 8.84
N ILE A 63 -5.94 0.83 7.56
CA ILE A 63 -5.50 -0.34 6.83
C ILE A 63 -4.24 -0.03 6.01
N ILE A 64 -3.28 -0.96 6.03
CA ILE A 64 -2.15 -1.00 5.11
C ILE A 64 -2.23 -2.28 4.30
N LEU A 65 -2.29 -2.15 2.97
CA LEU A 65 -2.09 -3.25 2.03
C LEU A 65 -0.60 -3.33 1.71
N SER A 66 0.07 -4.37 2.20
CA SER A 66 1.52 -4.52 2.08
C SER A 66 1.98 -4.96 0.68
N GLY A 67 3.26 -4.77 0.39
CA GLY A 67 3.92 -5.29 -0.81
C GLY A 67 4.03 -6.83 -0.83
N GLY A 68 4.68 -7.36 -1.87
CA GLY A 68 4.99 -8.79 -2.02
C GLY A 68 4.60 -9.37 -3.37
N ASP A 69 4.13 -10.60 -3.37
CA ASP A 69 3.85 -11.42 -4.55
C ASP A 69 2.93 -10.74 -5.58
N ASN A 70 2.90 -11.22 -6.83
CA ASN A 70 1.99 -10.65 -7.83
C ASN A 70 0.53 -10.97 -7.51
N ILE A 71 -0.38 -10.13 -8.01
CA ILE A 71 -1.81 -10.44 -7.99
C ILE A 71 -2.06 -11.66 -8.87
N GLY A 72 -2.77 -12.63 -8.34
CA GLY A 72 -3.06 -13.92 -8.98
C GLY A 72 -2.16 -15.07 -8.52
N ASP A 73 -1.00 -14.79 -7.90
CA ASP A 73 -0.12 -15.85 -7.39
C ASP A 73 -0.75 -16.59 -6.19
N ASN A 74 -1.51 -15.88 -5.35
CA ASN A 74 -2.18 -16.41 -4.17
C ASN A 74 -3.63 -15.93 -4.07
N LYS A 75 -4.58 -16.78 -4.49
CA LYS A 75 -6.01 -16.46 -4.47
C LYS A 75 -6.55 -16.14 -3.08
N ASP A 76 -6.04 -16.82 -2.04
CA ASP A 76 -6.46 -16.59 -0.66
C ASP A 76 -6.14 -15.15 -0.25
N ARG A 77 -4.92 -14.67 -0.54
CA ARG A 77 -4.50 -13.29 -0.29
C ARG A 77 -5.32 -12.29 -1.11
N ASP A 78 -5.50 -12.55 -2.41
CA ASP A 78 -6.26 -11.64 -3.28
C ASP A 78 -7.71 -11.48 -2.80
N ASN A 79 -8.35 -12.57 -2.36
CA ASN A 79 -9.72 -12.55 -1.84
C ASN A 79 -9.78 -11.82 -0.49
N THR A 80 -8.84 -12.08 0.42
CA THR A 80 -8.75 -11.40 1.72
C THR A 80 -8.58 -9.91 1.52
N GLU A 81 -7.65 -9.47 0.67
CA GLU A 81 -7.43 -8.04 0.42
C GLU A 81 -8.65 -7.35 -0.22
N LYS A 82 -9.39 -8.03 -1.10
CA LYS A 82 -10.64 -7.51 -1.65
C LYS A 82 -11.69 -7.26 -0.55
N GLN A 83 -11.85 -8.20 0.39
CA GLN A 83 -12.77 -8.04 1.53
C GLN A 83 -12.33 -6.91 2.46
N ILE A 84 -11.03 -6.80 2.72
CA ILE A 84 -10.43 -5.73 3.54
C ILE A 84 -10.68 -4.35 2.92
N ILE A 85 -10.50 -4.19 1.61
CA ILE A 85 -10.75 -2.93 0.92
C ILE A 85 -12.23 -2.55 1.04
N GLN A 86 -13.14 -3.50 0.77
CA GLN A 86 -14.57 -3.25 0.89
C GLN A 86 -14.95 -2.83 2.31
N PHE A 87 -14.47 -3.57 3.33
CA PHE A 87 -14.68 -3.23 4.73
C PHE A 87 -14.18 -1.82 5.06
N GLY A 88 -12.98 -1.47 4.60
CA GLY A 88 -12.41 -0.12 4.82
C GLY A 88 -13.24 0.98 4.18
N ILE A 89 -13.77 0.76 2.97
CA ILE A 89 -14.66 1.71 2.28
C ILE A 89 -15.98 1.88 3.05
N ASP A 90 -16.63 0.78 3.44
CA ASP A 90 -17.93 0.78 4.14
C ASP A 90 -17.83 1.48 5.50
N ASN A 91 -16.69 1.35 6.17
CA ASN A 91 -16.40 1.94 7.48
C ASN A 91 -15.63 3.29 7.40
N LYS A 92 -15.37 3.81 6.18
CA LYS A 92 -14.61 5.04 5.94
C LYS A 92 -13.24 5.07 6.61
N LEU A 93 -12.59 3.92 6.71
CA LEU A 93 -11.25 3.81 7.26
C LEU A 93 -10.20 4.27 6.23
N PRO A 94 -9.10 4.88 6.67
CA PRO A 94 -7.99 5.18 5.77
C PRO A 94 -7.33 3.89 5.28
N ILE A 95 -7.12 3.77 3.96
CA ILE A 95 -6.47 2.62 3.32
C ILE A 95 -5.22 3.10 2.58
N PHE A 96 -4.07 2.56 2.93
CA PHE A 96 -2.80 2.85 2.26
C PHE A 96 -2.25 1.60 1.57
N GLY A 97 -2.05 1.67 0.26
CA GLY A 97 -1.48 0.59 -0.53
C GLY A 97 0.00 0.81 -0.85
N VAL A 98 0.84 -0.19 -0.61
CA VAL A 98 2.29 -0.14 -0.88
C VAL A 98 2.68 -1.16 -1.92
N CYS A 99 3.33 -0.73 -3.00
CA CYS A 99 3.80 -1.58 -4.09
C CYS A 99 2.67 -2.47 -4.62
N ARG A 100 2.67 -3.77 -4.32
CA ARG A 100 1.54 -4.65 -4.66
C ARG A 100 0.20 -4.14 -4.10
N GLY A 101 0.17 -3.59 -2.88
CA GLY A 101 -1.04 -3.02 -2.29
C GLY A 101 -1.60 -1.86 -3.11
N MET A 102 -0.76 -0.98 -3.67
CA MET A 102 -1.16 0.04 -4.63
C MET A 102 -1.76 -0.60 -5.90
N GLN A 103 -1.14 -1.66 -6.43
CA GLN A 103 -1.64 -2.37 -7.61
C GLN A 103 -3.02 -3.01 -7.35
N VAL A 104 -3.24 -3.57 -6.16
CA VAL A 104 -4.53 -4.14 -5.75
C VAL A 104 -5.61 -3.06 -5.70
N LEU A 105 -5.32 -1.91 -5.10
CA LEU A 105 -6.24 -0.76 -5.11
C LEU A 105 -6.55 -0.30 -6.54
N ASN A 106 -5.53 -0.16 -7.40
CA ASN A 106 -5.75 0.22 -8.79
C ASN A 106 -6.72 -0.74 -9.48
N LYS A 107 -6.50 -2.05 -9.32
CA LYS A 107 -7.35 -3.08 -9.92
C LYS A 107 -8.76 -3.11 -9.31
N PHE A 108 -8.89 -2.85 -8.01
CA PHE A 108 -10.20 -2.76 -7.34
C PHE A 108 -11.07 -1.64 -7.92
N PHE A 109 -10.45 -0.54 -8.34
CA PHE A 109 -11.11 0.59 -9.01
C PHE A 109 -11.07 0.49 -10.55
N ASP A 110 -11.04 -0.70 -11.12
CA ASP A 110 -11.08 -0.99 -12.57
C ASP A 110 -9.84 -0.53 -13.36
N GLY A 111 -8.72 -0.27 -12.71
CA GLY A 111 -7.47 0.02 -13.37
C GLY A 111 -6.74 -1.23 -13.89
N LYS A 112 -5.69 -1.01 -14.68
CA LYS A 112 -4.87 -2.08 -15.25
C LYS A 112 -3.45 -2.05 -14.69
N ILE A 113 -2.78 -3.18 -14.77
CA ILE A 113 -1.41 -3.38 -14.37
C ILE A 113 -0.65 -3.96 -15.55
N ASN A 114 0.52 -3.42 -15.83
CA ASN A 114 1.38 -3.84 -16.92
C ASN A 114 2.71 -4.38 -16.37
N SER A 115 3.34 -5.28 -17.10
CA SER A 115 4.67 -5.76 -16.76
C SER A 115 5.73 -4.89 -17.45
N ASN A 116 6.67 -4.35 -16.70
CA ASN A 116 7.84 -3.66 -17.25
C ASN A 116 8.91 -4.69 -17.64
N LYS A 117 9.23 -4.75 -18.92
CA LYS A 117 10.25 -5.67 -19.47
C LYS A 117 11.69 -5.22 -19.22
N ASN A 118 11.90 -3.94 -18.86
CA ASN A 118 13.23 -3.31 -18.85
C ASN A 118 13.93 -3.35 -17.47
N ASN A 119 13.31 -3.91 -16.43
CA ASN A 119 13.85 -3.97 -15.05
C ASN A 119 14.32 -2.62 -14.48
N ASP A 120 13.86 -1.48 -15.03
CA ASP A 120 14.28 -0.15 -14.60
C ASP A 120 13.79 0.23 -13.20
N HIS A 121 12.80 -0.51 -12.69
CA HIS A 121 12.19 -0.33 -11.38
C HIS A 121 12.58 -1.42 -10.36
N VAL A 122 13.57 -2.26 -10.66
CA VAL A 122 13.96 -3.37 -9.79
C VAL A 122 15.27 -3.07 -9.08
N SER A 123 15.22 -3.00 -7.74
CA SER A 123 16.37 -2.80 -6.84
C SER A 123 17.18 -1.54 -7.18
N ARG A 124 16.51 -0.45 -7.50
CA ARG A 124 17.12 0.85 -7.83
C ARG A 124 16.30 1.97 -7.20
N ASP A 125 16.99 2.96 -6.67
CA ASP A 125 16.34 4.22 -6.33
C ASP A 125 16.10 5.01 -7.61
N HIS A 126 14.95 5.71 -7.67
CA HIS A 126 14.63 6.55 -8.81
C HIS A 126 13.95 7.86 -8.41
N GLU A 127 14.00 8.83 -9.34
CA GLU A 127 13.41 10.14 -9.15
C GLU A 127 11.92 10.11 -9.52
N VAL A 128 11.08 10.57 -8.61
CA VAL A 128 9.64 10.73 -8.77
C VAL A 128 9.27 12.20 -8.76
N VAL A 129 8.40 12.60 -9.69
CA VAL A 129 7.87 13.97 -9.80
C VAL A 129 6.51 14.05 -9.12
N ILE A 130 6.33 15.04 -8.25
CA ILE A 130 5.09 15.27 -7.51
C ILE A 130 4.18 16.20 -8.32
N LEU A 131 2.95 15.76 -8.57
CA LEU A 131 1.97 16.44 -9.42
C LEU A 131 0.89 17.20 -8.64
N LYS A 132 0.72 16.90 -7.34
CA LYS A 132 -0.35 17.47 -6.53
C LYS A 132 0.20 18.45 -5.51
N GLU A 133 -0.41 19.63 -5.47
CA GLU A 133 -0.03 20.74 -4.59
C GLU A 133 -0.04 20.34 -3.10
N ILE A 134 -1.03 19.56 -2.67
CA ILE A 134 -1.12 19.11 -1.27
C ILE A 134 0.10 18.27 -0.87
N ILE A 135 0.60 17.42 -1.77
CA ILE A 135 1.80 16.59 -1.51
C ILE A 135 3.07 17.46 -1.66
N PHE A 136 3.10 18.35 -2.65
CA PHE A 136 4.19 19.31 -2.80
C PHE A 136 4.36 20.17 -1.54
N ASN A 137 3.28 20.74 -1.00
CA ASN A 137 3.31 21.56 0.20
C ASN A 137 3.75 20.77 1.44
N LEU A 138 3.39 19.49 1.51
CA LEU A 138 3.85 18.61 2.58
C LEU A 138 5.35 18.35 2.53
N LEU A 139 5.87 18.09 1.33
CA LEU A 139 7.28 17.73 1.12
C LEU A 139 8.19 18.94 0.96
N ASN A 140 7.62 20.10 0.58
CA ASN A 140 8.33 21.29 0.12
C ASN A 140 9.33 20.99 -1.04
N GLN A 141 8.96 20.01 -1.88
CA GLN A 141 9.77 19.52 -3.01
C GLN A 141 8.85 19.01 -4.12
N ASP A 142 9.19 19.32 -5.37
CA ASP A 142 8.49 18.80 -6.56
C ASP A 142 9.05 17.45 -7.04
N ARG A 143 10.15 17.00 -6.45
CA ARG A 143 10.86 15.76 -6.77
C ARG A 143 11.40 15.10 -5.53
N ILE A 144 11.29 13.79 -5.47
CA ILE A 144 11.86 12.96 -4.42
C ILE A 144 12.58 11.75 -5.03
N ILE A 145 13.57 11.25 -4.32
CA ILE A 145 14.19 9.96 -4.63
C ILE A 145 13.52 8.91 -3.75
N VAL A 146 13.03 7.84 -4.36
CA VAL A 146 12.37 6.74 -3.68
C VAL A 146 13.02 5.41 -4.02
N ASN A 147 12.95 4.44 -3.11
CA ASN A 147 13.37 3.08 -3.41
C ASN A 147 12.37 2.39 -4.35
N SER A 148 12.83 1.48 -5.19
CA SER A 148 11.99 0.78 -6.14
C SER A 148 12.33 -0.70 -6.24
N TYR A 149 11.30 -1.56 -6.11
CA TYR A 149 11.43 -3.03 -6.06
C TYR A 149 10.29 -3.73 -6.82
N HIS A 150 9.81 -3.14 -7.93
CA HIS A 150 8.66 -3.68 -8.65
C HIS A 150 8.95 -3.91 -10.13
N GLN A 151 8.38 -4.97 -10.70
CA GLN A 151 8.36 -5.24 -12.14
C GLN A 151 7.05 -4.79 -12.79
N ASN A 152 5.98 -4.75 -12.01
CA ASN A 152 4.69 -4.31 -12.48
C ASN A 152 4.59 -2.79 -12.37
N ILE A 153 3.99 -2.18 -13.38
CA ILE A 153 3.81 -0.73 -13.51
C ILE A 153 2.34 -0.39 -13.77
N ILE A 154 1.98 0.85 -13.51
CA ILE A 154 0.69 1.42 -13.85
C ILE A 154 0.97 2.59 -14.80
N ASN A 155 0.50 2.51 -16.06
CA ASN A 155 0.58 3.64 -16.97
C ASN A 155 -0.49 4.69 -16.59
N HIS A 156 -0.31 5.90 -17.06
CA HIS A 156 -1.25 6.99 -16.76
C HIS A 156 -2.70 6.66 -17.17
N ASP A 157 -2.89 6.07 -18.36
CA ASP A 157 -4.21 5.70 -18.88
C ASP A 157 -4.81 4.43 -18.24
N ASP A 158 -4.02 3.74 -17.42
CA ASP A 158 -4.41 2.50 -16.73
C ASP A 158 -4.78 2.73 -15.25
N VAL A 159 -4.81 3.99 -14.82
CA VAL A 159 -5.24 4.35 -13.46
C VAL A 159 -6.73 4.10 -13.29
N GLY A 160 -7.12 3.47 -12.19
CA GLY A 160 -8.49 3.10 -11.89
C GLY A 160 -9.42 4.31 -11.77
N LYS A 161 -10.73 4.06 -11.97
CA LYS A 161 -11.77 5.08 -11.83
C LYS A 161 -11.71 5.71 -10.45
N SER A 162 -11.91 7.03 -10.39
CA SER A 162 -11.85 7.82 -9.16
C SER A 162 -10.48 7.91 -8.48
N LEU A 163 -9.44 7.30 -9.03
CA LEU A 163 -8.06 7.51 -8.61
C LEU A 163 -7.42 8.66 -9.39
N VAL A 164 -6.55 9.42 -8.75
CA VAL A 164 -5.83 10.54 -9.36
C VAL A 164 -4.36 10.43 -9.01
N SER A 165 -3.50 10.37 -10.02
CA SER A 165 -2.06 10.33 -9.83
C SER A 165 -1.56 11.60 -9.15
N PHE A 166 -0.74 11.47 -8.12
CA PHE A 166 -0.02 12.55 -7.49
C PHE A 166 1.49 12.47 -7.68
N ALA A 167 1.98 11.31 -8.12
CA ALA A 167 3.40 11.04 -8.30
C ALA A 167 3.65 10.16 -9.54
N ILE A 168 4.64 10.53 -10.34
CA ILE A 168 5.06 9.76 -11.52
C ILE A 168 6.57 9.59 -11.57
N HIS A 169 7.03 8.48 -12.14
CA HIS A 169 8.44 8.27 -12.43
C HIS A 169 8.91 9.23 -13.51
N LYS A 170 10.03 9.91 -13.28
CA LYS A 170 10.53 10.98 -14.16
C LYS A 170 10.88 10.53 -15.58
N LYS A 171 11.33 9.30 -15.77
CA LYS A 171 11.86 8.85 -17.07
C LYS A 171 10.79 8.31 -18.00
N ASP A 172 9.85 7.51 -17.48
CA ASP A 172 8.86 6.79 -18.29
C ASP A 172 7.42 7.19 -18.00
N ASN A 173 7.20 8.13 -17.06
CA ASN A 173 5.90 8.65 -16.65
C ASN A 173 4.94 7.58 -16.09
N THR A 174 5.46 6.43 -15.65
CA THR A 174 4.64 5.46 -14.93
C THR A 174 4.18 6.03 -13.58
N VAL A 175 3.00 5.62 -13.14
CA VAL A 175 2.38 6.15 -11.93
C VAL A 175 3.01 5.51 -10.70
N GLU A 176 3.60 6.35 -9.87
CA GLU A 176 4.29 5.96 -8.63
C GLU A 176 3.45 6.25 -7.37
N GLY A 177 2.40 7.08 -7.50
CA GLY A 177 1.48 7.35 -6.42
C GLY A 177 0.14 7.90 -6.90
N PHE A 178 -0.93 7.48 -6.23
CA PHE A 178 -2.26 8.02 -6.46
C PHE A 178 -3.04 8.20 -5.14
N ILE A 179 -4.06 9.05 -5.21
CA ILE A 179 -5.08 9.24 -4.18
C ILE A 179 -6.47 8.99 -4.78
N HIS A 180 -7.42 8.58 -3.96
CA HIS A 180 -8.83 8.54 -4.35
C HIS A 180 -9.47 9.93 -4.20
N LYS A 181 -10.37 10.31 -5.11
CA LYS A 181 -10.99 11.65 -5.14
C LYS A 181 -11.80 11.98 -3.88
N ASN A 182 -12.48 11.00 -3.30
CA ASN A 182 -13.49 11.20 -2.27
C ASN A 182 -13.35 10.30 -1.03
N LEU A 183 -12.49 9.30 -1.08
CA LEU A 183 -12.28 8.34 0.00
C LEU A 183 -10.87 8.51 0.57
N PRO A 184 -10.63 8.22 1.83
CA PRO A 184 -9.31 8.28 2.44
C PRO A 184 -8.44 7.08 1.97
N ILE A 185 -8.18 7.02 0.67
CA ILE A 185 -7.41 5.94 0.04
C ILE A 185 -6.23 6.54 -0.71
N MET A 186 -5.05 6.00 -0.46
CA MET A 186 -3.80 6.38 -1.12
C MET A 186 -2.99 5.14 -1.45
N GLY A 187 -2.20 5.19 -2.51
CA GLY A 187 -1.25 4.16 -2.86
C GLY A 187 0.06 4.75 -3.35
N VAL A 188 1.17 4.09 -3.01
CA VAL A 188 2.52 4.40 -3.49
C VAL A 188 3.20 3.13 -3.98
N MET A 189 4.07 3.27 -5.01
CA MET A 189 4.75 2.12 -5.59
C MET A 189 6.05 1.79 -4.85
N TRP A 190 6.66 2.77 -4.19
CA TRP A 190 7.85 2.56 -3.35
C TRP A 190 7.50 1.95 -1.99
N HIS A 191 8.51 1.65 -1.19
CA HIS A 191 8.41 0.99 0.10
C HIS A 191 8.76 1.95 1.25
N PRO A 192 7.77 2.68 1.81
CA PRO A 192 7.98 3.62 2.90
C PRO A 192 8.53 2.96 4.18
N GLU A 193 8.21 1.69 4.40
CA GLU A 193 8.69 0.93 5.56
C GLU A 193 10.20 0.68 5.55
N ARG A 194 10.86 0.91 4.42
CA ARG A 194 12.32 0.80 4.28
C ARG A 194 13.03 2.12 4.54
N ASP A 195 12.28 3.23 4.47
CA ASP A 195 12.73 4.56 4.84
C ASP A 195 11.96 5.03 6.07
N GLN A 196 12.61 5.05 7.22
CA GLN A 196 12.01 5.42 8.50
C GLN A 196 11.51 6.88 8.55
N ASN A 197 11.82 7.68 7.53
CA ASN A 197 11.45 9.09 7.43
C ASN A 197 10.35 9.37 6.39
N ASP A 198 9.66 8.35 5.87
CA ASP A 198 8.57 8.58 4.90
C ASP A 198 7.44 9.40 5.53
N ILE A 199 7.39 10.68 5.15
CA ILE A 199 6.42 11.64 5.69
C ILE A 199 5.03 11.46 5.09
N ILE A 200 4.90 10.90 3.87
CA ILE A 200 3.62 10.74 3.18
C ILE A 200 2.77 9.71 3.92
N LEU A 201 3.30 8.50 4.16
CA LEU A 201 2.59 7.48 4.92
C LEU A 201 2.26 7.95 6.33
N LYS A 202 3.21 8.59 7.01
CA LYS A 202 3.00 9.14 8.36
C LYS A 202 1.82 10.12 8.39
N LYS A 203 1.81 11.11 7.50
CA LYS A 203 0.75 12.13 7.45
C LYS A 203 -0.59 11.56 7.00
N PHE A 204 -0.57 10.59 6.11
CA PHE A 204 -1.78 9.86 5.73
C PHE A 204 -2.38 9.13 6.94
N LEU A 205 -1.57 8.37 7.66
CA LEU A 205 -2.03 7.68 8.86
C LEU A 205 -2.50 8.64 9.97
N GLU A 206 -1.99 9.87 10.03
CA GLU A 206 -2.48 10.93 10.94
C GLU A 206 -3.81 11.57 10.46
N ASN A 207 -4.40 11.13 9.35
CA ASN A 207 -5.56 11.75 8.67
C ASN A 207 -5.33 13.22 8.27
N LYS A 208 -4.12 13.58 7.90
CA LYS A 208 -3.74 14.93 7.50
C LYS A 208 -3.59 15.12 5.98
N LEU A 209 -3.90 14.07 5.21
CA LEU A 209 -3.84 14.06 3.74
C LEU A 209 -5.17 13.63 3.09
N SER A 210 -6.26 13.76 3.81
CA SER A 210 -7.62 13.49 3.30
C SER A 210 -8.31 14.76 2.84
#